data_d2d2e50cb4717503e6da968968c898ca
#
_entry.id   d2d2e50cb4717503e6da968968c898ca
#
_cell.length_a   1.000
_cell.length_b   1.000
_cell.length_c   1.000
_cell.angle_alpha   90.00
_cell.angle_beta   90.00
_cell.angle_gamma   90.00
#
_symmetry.space_group_name_H-M   'P 1'
#
loop_
_entity.id
_entity.type
_entity.pdbx_description
1 polymer ?
#
loop_
_entity_poly.entity_id
_entity_poly.type
_entity_poly.pdbx_seq_one_letter_code
_entity_poly.pdbx_strand_id
1 'polypeptide(L)'
;MKSQRLHLDMSRGKPSAEQLNLSMEMMDILNSDSYLICEEGVDCRNYGVLDGINEAKQLLSDMSEVPKENIVIFGNSSLNVMYDTISRSMTHGVMGSTPWCKLDKVKFLCPVPGYDRHFAITEF
;
A
#
# COMPACT_ATOMS: atom_id res chain seq x y z
N MET A 1 -6.71 14.15 -37.30
CA MET A 1 -7.26 13.71 -35.99
C MET A 1 -8.77 13.45 -35.97
N LYS A 2 -9.57 13.95 -36.91
CA LYS A 2 -11.03 13.70 -36.92
C LYS A 2 -11.48 12.38 -37.56
N SER A 3 -10.56 11.56 -38.09
CA SER A 3 -10.90 10.30 -38.78
C SER A 3 -10.70 9.02 -37.97
N GLN A 4 -10.10 9.12 -36.76
CA GLN A 4 -9.97 7.97 -35.87
C GLN A 4 -11.09 8.05 -34.83
N ARG A 5 -12.01 7.09 -34.86
CA ARG A 5 -12.98 6.87 -33.76
C ARG A 5 -12.25 6.29 -32.57
N LEU A 6 -11.60 7.15 -31.79
CA LEU A 6 -10.93 6.74 -30.57
C LEU A 6 -12.00 6.55 -29.47
N HIS A 7 -12.09 5.34 -28.96
CA HIS A 7 -12.82 5.04 -27.72
C HIS A 7 -11.86 5.18 -26.55
N LEU A 8 -11.81 6.37 -25.96
CA LEU A 8 -10.96 6.65 -24.80
C LEU A 8 -11.80 6.52 -23.53
N ASP A 9 -11.34 5.70 -22.60
CA ASP A 9 -11.93 5.55 -21.28
C ASP A 9 -10.94 6.07 -20.23
N MET A 10 -11.33 7.10 -19.51
CA MET A 10 -10.56 7.72 -18.42
C MET A 10 -11.20 7.45 -17.04
N SER A 11 -12.19 6.58 -16.97
CA SER A 11 -12.89 6.26 -15.72
C SER A 11 -12.06 5.51 -14.71
N ARG A 12 -10.95 4.89 -15.15
CA ARG A 12 -10.02 4.15 -14.29
C ARG A 12 -8.57 4.36 -14.72
N GLY A 13 -7.69 4.56 -13.72
CA GLY A 13 -6.24 4.66 -13.93
C GLY A 13 -5.61 3.28 -14.17
N LYS A 14 -5.90 2.67 -15.34
CA LYS A 14 -5.29 1.40 -15.73
C LYS A 14 -4.09 1.66 -16.64
N PRO A 15 -2.89 1.16 -16.30
CA PRO A 15 -1.75 1.20 -17.21
C PRO A 15 -2.02 0.45 -18.51
N SER A 16 -1.44 0.92 -19.61
CA SER A 16 -1.47 0.18 -20.88
C SER A 16 -0.62 -1.08 -20.82
N ALA A 17 -0.83 -2.02 -21.75
CA ALA A 17 -0.01 -3.23 -21.84
C ALA A 17 1.50 -2.90 -22.00
N GLU A 18 1.83 -1.87 -22.75
CA GLU A 18 3.22 -1.42 -22.93
C GLU A 18 3.84 -0.93 -21.62
N GLN A 19 3.08 -0.19 -20.81
CA GLN A 19 3.54 0.23 -19.49
C GLN A 19 3.73 -0.95 -18.53
N LEU A 20 2.83 -1.94 -18.56
CA LEU A 20 2.95 -3.15 -17.74
C LEU A 20 4.16 -4.00 -18.17
N ASN A 21 4.47 -4.05 -19.47
CA ASN A 21 5.61 -4.79 -19.98
C ASN A 21 6.96 -4.25 -19.52
N LEU A 22 7.05 -2.98 -19.07
CA LEU A 22 8.29 -2.40 -18.55
C LEU A 22 8.84 -3.16 -17.32
N SER A 23 7.97 -3.80 -16.58
CA SER A 23 8.34 -4.53 -15.34
C SER A 23 8.32 -6.06 -15.52
N MET A 24 8.05 -6.58 -16.73
CA MET A 24 7.92 -8.03 -16.94
C MET A 24 9.20 -8.82 -16.65
N GLU A 25 10.36 -8.25 -16.89
CA GLU A 25 11.65 -8.89 -16.59
C GLU A 25 11.82 -9.20 -15.07
N MET A 26 11.07 -8.52 -14.21
CA MET A 26 11.05 -8.84 -12.78
C MET A 26 10.58 -10.27 -12.49
N MET A 27 9.76 -10.84 -13.37
CA MET A 27 9.23 -12.20 -13.20
C MET A 27 10.30 -13.28 -13.36
N ASP A 28 11.40 -12.95 -14.05
CA ASP A 28 12.49 -13.89 -14.36
C ASP A 28 13.66 -13.80 -13.34
N ILE A 29 13.59 -12.85 -12.39
CA ILE A 29 14.64 -12.64 -11.40
C ILE A 29 14.67 -13.75 -10.35
N LEU A 30 13.50 -14.25 -9.95
CA LEU A 30 13.37 -15.27 -8.93
C LEU A 30 13.16 -16.65 -9.56
N ASN A 31 14.07 -17.57 -9.24
CA ASN A 31 14.02 -18.97 -9.69
C ASN A 31 14.55 -19.90 -8.60
N SER A 32 14.66 -21.20 -8.89
CA SER A 32 15.12 -22.20 -7.91
C SER A 32 16.56 -21.98 -7.41
N ASP A 33 17.38 -21.25 -8.15
CA ASP A 33 18.78 -20.99 -7.84
C ASP A 33 19.00 -19.64 -7.16
N SER A 34 17.94 -18.87 -6.96
CA SER A 34 18.01 -17.55 -6.33
C SER A 34 18.37 -17.64 -4.85
N TYR A 35 19.24 -16.72 -4.41
CA TYR A 35 19.52 -16.54 -2.99
C TYR A 35 18.35 -15.81 -2.32
N LEU A 36 17.73 -16.45 -1.35
CA LEU A 36 16.48 -15.99 -0.76
C LEU A 36 16.60 -15.68 0.74
N ILE A 37 17.81 -15.46 1.23
CA ILE A 37 18.05 -15.04 2.61
C ILE A 37 18.33 -13.53 2.62
N CYS A 38 17.59 -12.77 3.41
CA CYS A 38 17.79 -11.33 3.56
C CYS A 38 19.03 -11.02 4.43
N GLU A 39 19.43 -9.74 4.51
CA GLU A 39 20.58 -9.26 5.32
C GLU A 39 20.50 -9.70 6.78
N GLU A 40 19.30 -9.79 7.34
CA GLU A 40 19.05 -10.20 8.71
C GLU A 40 19.13 -11.73 8.91
N GLY A 41 19.44 -12.48 7.85
CA GLY A 41 19.55 -13.94 7.90
C GLY A 41 18.20 -14.67 7.87
N VAL A 42 17.11 -13.98 7.53
CA VAL A 42 15.78 -14.58 7.45
C VAL A 42 15.55 -15.14 6.05
N ASP A 43 15.06 -16.37 5.98
CA ASP A 43 14.61 -16.97 4.72
C ASP A 43 13.29 -16.33 4.26
N CYS A 44 13.34 -15.58 3.16
CA CYS A 44 12.19 -14.85 2.62
C CYS A 44 11.04 -15.75 2.15
N ARG A 45 11.23 -17.07 2.11
CA ARG A 45 10.16 -18.04 1.84
C ARG A 45 9.33 -18.35 3.09
N ASN A 46 9.77 -17.88 4.26
CA ASN A 46 9.14 -18.15 5.54
C ASN A 46 8.51 -16.87 6.10
N TYR A 47 7.69 -17.03 7.13
CA TYR A 47 7.12 -15.91 7.89
C TYR A 47 8.05 -15.48 9.04
N GLY A 48 7.76 -14.33 9.67
CA GLY A 48 8.45 -13.87 10.88
C GLY A 48 8.96 -12.44 10.81
N VAL A 49 8.93 -11.81 9.64
CA VAL A 49 9.22 -10.38 9.49
C VAL A 49 7.88 -9.63 9.46
N LEU A 50 7.65 -8.75 10.45
CA LEU A 50 6.34 -8.12 10.65
C LEU A 50 6.10 -6.89 9.79
N ASP A 51 7.15 -6.18 9.43
CA ASP A 51 7.08 -4.84 8.86
C ASP A 51 7.91 -4.65 7.59
N GLY A 52 8.39 -5.76 7.01
CA GLY A 52 9.19 -5.80 5.79
C GLY A 52 10.68 -6.01 6.04
N ILE A 53 11.37 -6.63 5.09
CA ILE A 53 12.81 -6.85 5.13
C ILE A 53 13.57 -5.53 4.96
N ASN A 54 14.75 -5.43 5.53
CA ASN A 54 15.57 -4.22 5.54
C ASN A 54 15.85 -3.68 4.14
N GLU A 55 16.15 -4.55 3.19
CA GLU A 55 16.45 -4.18 1.80
C GLU A 55 15.25 -3.49 1.14
N ALA A 56 14.05 -4.02 1.35
CA ALA A 56 12.83 -3.43 0.81
C ALA A 56 12.51 -2.09 1.49
N LYS A 57 12.70 -1.99 2.81
CA LYS A 57 12.55 -0.73 3.55
C LYS A 57 13.56 0.32 3.09
N GLN A 58 14.81 -0.07 2.84
CA GLN A 58 15.84 0.84 2.33
C GLN A 58 15.46 1.35 0.94
N LEU A 59 15.06 0.47 0.03
CA LEU A 59 14.60 0.85 -1.30
C LEU A 59 13.45 1.87 -1.26
N LEU A 60 12.46 1.63 -0.41
CA LEU A 60 11.33 2.54 -0.25
C LEU A 60 11.71 3.84 0.46
N SER A 61 12.68 3.80 1.38
CA SER A 61 13.25 4.99 2.02
C SER A 61 13.91 5.91 0.98
N ASP A 62 14.74 5.34 0.10
CA ASP A 62 15.41 6.09 -0.96
C ASP A 62 14.40 6.72 -1.95
N MET A 63 13.31 6.03 -2.24
CA MET A 63 12.26 6.49 -3.15
C MET A 63 11.35 7.57 -2.55
N SER A 64 11.06 7.49 -1.26
CA SER A 64 10.06 8.34 -0.59
C SER A 64 10.66 9.45 0.27
N GLU A 65 11.98 9.45 0.47
CA GLU A 65 12.69 10.35 1.40
C GLU A 65 12.18 10.22 2.86
N VAL A 66 11.63 9.05 3.21
CA VAL A 66 11.17 8.73 4.58
C VAL A 66 12.20 7.83 5.23
N PRO A 67 12.64 8.09 6.48
CA PRO A 67 13.55 7.19 7.20
C PRO A 67 13.01 5.75 7.26
N LYS A 68 13.86 4.76 7.01
CA LYS A 68 13.43 3.34 6.89
C LYS A 68 12.75 2.80 8.15
N GLU A 69 13.11 3.32 9.33
CA GLU A 69 12.48 2.98 10.61
C GLU A 69 11.02 3.45 10.72
N ASN A 70 10.62 4.38 9.87
CA ASN A 70 9.23 4.87 9.76
C ASN A 70 8.44 4.20 8.63
N ILE A 71 9.03 3.18 7.98
CA ILE A 71 8.39 2.44 6.89
C ILE A 71 7.92 1.09 7.39
N VAL A 72 6.65 0.81 7.15
CA VAL A 72 6.05 -0.51 7.34
C VAL A 72 5.54 -1.00 5.99
N ILE A 73 6.05 -2.13 5.55
CA ILE A 73 5.62 -2.77 4.31
C ILE A 73 4.47 -3.71 4.64
N PHE A 74 3.33 -3.41 4.08
CA PHE A 74 2.09 -4.14 4.29
C PHE A 74 1.63 -4.82 2.98
N GLY A 75 0.36 -5.25 2.92
CA GLY A 75 -0.21 -5.81 1.70
C GLY A 75 -0.34 -4.77 0.57
N ASN A 76 -0.65 -5.24 -0.62
CA ASN A 76 -0.77 -4.42 -1.84
C ASN A 76 -2.12 -3.70 -2.00
N SER A 77 -3.04 -3.83 -1.04
CA SER A 77 -4.35 -3.17 -1.06
C SER A 77 -4.40 -2.00 -0.09
N SER A 78 -4.28 -0.79 -0.60
CA SER A 78 -4.37 0.43 0.21
C SER A 78 -5.71 0.56 0.94
N LEU A 79 -6.82 0.12 0.33
CA LEU A 79 -8.13 0.16 0.97
C LEU A 79 -8.20 -0.76 2.19
N ASN A 80 -7.59 -1.95 2.15
CA ASN A 80 -7.52 -2.84 3.29
C ASN A 80 -6.70 -2.21 4.42
N VAL A 81 -5.54 -1.63 4.10
CA VAL A 81 -4.69 -0.95 5.08
C VAL A 81 -5.43 0.20 5.76
N MET A 82 -6.14 1.01 4.98
CA MET A 82 -6.95 2.12 5.51
C MET A 82 -8.07 1.63 6.41
N TYR A 83 -8.81 0.61 5.97
CA TYR A 83 -9.88 0.02 6.77
C TYR A 83 -9.35 -0.55 8.09
N ASP A 84 -8.28 -1.34 8.04
CA ASP A 84 -7.66 -1.93 9.24
C ASP A 84 -7.19 -0.84 10.22
N THR A 85 -6.58 0.23 9.70
CA THR A 85 -6.12 1.36 10.51
C THR A 85 -7.28 2.04 11.23
N ILE A 86 -8.37 2.34 10.51
CA ILE A 86 -9.55 2.98 11.08
C ILE A 86 -10.25 2.03 12.05
N SER A 87 -10.43 0.77 11.70
CA SER A 87 -11.04 -0.24 12.56
C SER A 87 -10.28 -0.42 13.87
N ARG A 88 -8.94 -0.46 13.83
CA ARG A 88 -8.10 -0.49 15.04
C ARG A 88 -8.25 0.77 15.88
N SER A 89 -8.28 1.93 15.24
CA SER A 89 -8.48 3.19 15.94
C SER A 89 -9.84 3.26 16.63
N MET A 90 -10.87 2.73 15.98
CA MET A 90 -12.22 2.62 16.54
C MET A 90 -12.28 1.68 17.74
N THR A 91 -11.63 0.53 17.67
CA THR A 91 -11.79 -0.55 18.65
C THR A 91 -10.74 -0.54 19.78
N HIS A 92 -9.49 -0.19 19.48
CA HIS A 92 -8.38 -0.26 20.42
C HIS A 92 -7.76 1.10 20.74
N GLY A 93 -8.02 2.12 19.95
CA GLY A 93 -7.31 3.40 20.00
C GLY A 93 -5.93 3.34 19.37
N VAL A 94 -5.24 4.47 19.35
CA VAL A 94 -3.91 4.64 18.75
C VAL A 94 -2.95 5.14 19.81
N MET A 95 -1.78 4.51 19.94
CA MET A 95 -0.71 4.92 20.85
C MET A 95 -1.18 5.14 22.32
N GLY A 96 -2.06 4.25 22.80
CA GLY A 96 -2.60 4.34 24.15
C GLY A 96 -3.74 5.34 24.33
N SER A 97 -4.21 5.95 23.25
CA SER A 97 -5.39 6.85 23.30
C SER A 97 -6.68 6.06 23.52
N THR A 98 -7.73 6.77 23.93
CA THR A 98 -9.07 6.20 24.04
C THR A 98 -9.54 5.71 22.67
N PRO A 99 -10.10 4.50 22.56
CA PRO A 99 -10.75 4.03 21.33
C PRO A 99 -11.79 5.02 20.80
N TRP A 100 -11.77 5.26 19.50
CA TRP A 100 -12.64 6.27 18.91
C TRP A 100 -14.13 5.96 19.10
N CYS A 101 -14.53 4.69 19.17
CA CYS A 101 -15.92 4.31 19.49
C CYS A 101 -16.41 4.76 20.88
N LYS A 102 -15.50 5.16 21.77
CA LYS A 102 -15.81 5.68 23.11
C LYS A 102 -15.81 7.21 23.18
N LEU A 103 -15.52 7.88 22.07
CA LEU A 103 -15.55 9.34 21.97
C LEU A 103 -16.95 9.79 21.54
N ASP A 104 -17.38 10.94 22.05
CA ASP A 104 -18.68 11.51 21.67
C ASP A 104 -18.80 11.80 20.17
N LYS A 105 -17.68 12.13 19.52
CA LYS A 105 -17.64 12.47 18.11
C LYS A 105 -16.23 12.29 17.53
N VAL A 106 -16.17 11.66 16.36
CA VAL A 106 -14.98 11.60 15.50
C VAL A 106 -15.28 12.36 14.21
N LYS A 107 -14.30 13.11 13.72
CA LYS A 107 -14.40 13.83 12.45
C LYS A 107 -13.29 13.40 11.53
N PHE A 108 -13.62 13.14 10.28
CA PHE A 108 -12.68 12.88 9.20
C PHE A 108 -12.61 14.08 8.25
N LEU A 109 -11.39 14.44 7.87
CA LEU A 109 -11.17 15.42 6.82
C LEU A 109 -11.10 14.69 5.49
N CYS A 110 -12.10 14.90 4.64
CA CYS A 110 -12.22 14.28 3.31
C CYS A 110 -12.04 15.36 2.23
N PRO A 111 -10.84 15.59 1.71
CA PRO A 111 -10.61 16.57 0.65
C PRO A 111 -11.34 16.19 -0.65
N VAL A 112 -12.02 17.17 -1.26
CA VAL A 112 -12.74 16.99 -2.53
C VAL A 112 -12.11 17.92 -3.58
N PRO A 113 -11.81 17.43 -4.81
CA PRO A 113 -12.08 16.08 -5.31
C PRO A 113 -11.14 15.02 -4.71
N GLY A 114 -11.65 13.81 -4.50
CA GLY A 114 -10.93 12.70 -3.91
C GLY A 114 -11.51 11.36 -4.35
N TYR A 115 -10.88 10.26 -3.93
CA TYR A 115 -11.35 8.93 -4.23
C TYR A 115 -12.45 8.51 -3.26
N ASP A 116 -13.66 8.32 -3.76
CA ASP A 116 -14.89 8.06 -3.00
C ASP A 116 -14.80 6.84 -2.07
N ARG A 117 -14.02 5.82 -2.45
CA ARG A 117 -13.81 4.62 -1.61
C ARG A 117 -13.13 4.93 -0.29
N HIS A 118 -12.25 5.92 -0.26
CA HIS A 118 -11.62 6.38 0.98
C HIS A 118 -12.65 7.00 1.92
N PHE A 119 -13.61 7.74 1.37
CA PHE A 119 -14.67 8.37 2.15
C PHE A 119 -15.65 7.32 2.70
N ALA A 120 -16.02 6.34 1.87
CA ALA A 120 -16.92 5.26 2.27
C ALA A 120 -16.40 4.45 3.48
N ILE A 121 -15.07 4.29 3.63
CA ILE A 121 -14.48 3.63 4.81
C ILE A 121 -14.79 4.39 6.10
N THR A 122 -14.93 5.72 6.03
CA THR A 122 -15.18 6.56 7.21
C THR A 122 -16.67 6.75 7.51
N GLU A 123 -17.55 6.33 6.59
CA GLU A 123 -18.99 6.37 6.76
C GLU A 123 -19.57 5.06 7.30
N PHE A 124 -18.84 3.95 7.15
CA PHE A 124 -19.24 2.61 7.59
C PHE A 124 -19.05 2.44 9.10
#